data_0e86887d2b9d5d39d1f13c040499e32b
#
_entry.id   0e86887d2b9d5d39d1f13c040499e32b
#
_cell.length_a   1.000
_cell.length_b   1.000
_cell.length_c   1.000
_cell.angle_alpha   90.00
_cell.angle_beta   90.00
_cell.angle_gamma   90.00
#
_symmetry.space_group_name_H-M   'P 1'
#
loop_
_entity.id
_entity.type
_entity.pdbx_description
1 polymer ?
#
loop_
_entity_poly.entity_id
_entity_poly.type
_entity_poly.pdbx_seq_one_letter_code
_entity_poly.pdbx_strand_id
1 'polypeptide(L)'
;MNKYKLGIIGAGNMSTAIQKGVLSSGLVAPNEIIVSDVSFDRLGKAKDLGVTVTTNNSDVATESEHVLFAVKPQSFPDIAKELKGKMSDKKVISIMAGVPVEKLATSLDVEKICRVMPNTPCMVMSGMSALCFVNYDEEEKGFPRSVFAGMGDVIELPESKFDAVTSVSGSGPAYVYMFIDGMIKGGVNGGLTFEEAKRLTLATMIGGARMIENSEKPIDELVDAVCSKGGTTIQAVTYYKNQKLTDIIAEGVDRCRARSIEMRSAGGDTFVSIYTDGACSGNPGPGGYCAILRSNGQEKIVSGGERNTTNNRMELLAVIEALRSLTKRCIVEVHSDSAYVINAINNDWLSGWKARNYQNVKNPDLWEALSSLIAAHEVRFVKVKGHSDDELNNRCDEIARKESQSFRSEE
;
A
#
# COMPACT_ATOMS: atom_id res chain seq x y z
N MET A 1 31.17 16.80 15.33
CA MET A 1 30.82 15.42 15.74
C MET A 1 29.39 15.44 16.27
N ASN A 2 28.55 14.50 15.81
CA ASN A 2 27.20 14.39 16.35
C ASN A 2 27.26 13.94 17.82
N LYS A 3 26.46 14.56 18.67
CA LYS A 3 26.38 14.27 20.11
C LYS A 3 25.48 13.06 20.38
N TYR A 4 24.45 12.87 19.54
CA TYR A 4 23.48 11.80 19.67
C TYR A 4 23.55 10.84 18.47
N LYS A 5 23.39 9.56 18.73
CA LYS A 5 23.27 8.52 17.69
C LYS A 5 21.91 8.56 17.02
N LEU A 6 20.85 8.83 17.81
CA LEU A 6 19.47 8.88 17.36
C LEU A 6 18.76 10.13 17.89
N GLY A 7 18.32 10.97 16.97
CA GLY A 7 17.39 12.05 17.26
C GLY A 7 15.98 11.70 16.80
N ILE A 8 14.96 11.99 17.59
CA ILE A 8 13.56 11.69 17.26
C ILE A 8 12.75 12.97 17.32
N ILE A 9 12.11 13.32 16.23
CA ILE A 9 11.16 14.46 16.16
C ILE A 9 9.74 13.90 16.29
N GLY A 10 9.10 14.19 17.43
CA GLY A 10 7.81 13.67 17.85
C GLY A 10 7.93 12.59 18.93
N ALA A 11 7.22 12.78 20.05
CA ALA A 11 7.17 11.87 21.22
C ALA A 11 5.81 11.16 21.36
N GLY A 12 5.20 10.77 20.24
CA GLY A 12 3.94 10.02 20.23
C GLY A 12 4.10 8.53 20.61
N ASN A 13 3.00 7.77 20.57
CA ASN A 13 2.99 6.35 20.98
C ASN A 13 4.02 5.51 20.19
N MET A 14 4.12 5.68 18.87
CA MET A 14 5.08 4.93 18.06
C MET A 14 6.53 5.34 18.39
N SER A 15 6.79 6.63 18.60
CA SER A 15 8.09 7.11 19.08
C SER A 15 8.47 6.47 20.42
N THR A 16 7.53 6.38 21.36
CA THR A 16 7.74 5.72 22.65
C THR A 16 8.04 4.22 22.49
N ALA A 17 7.36 3.54 21.56
CA ALA A 17 7.65 2.12 21.26
C ALA A 17 9.07 1.96 20.68
N ILE A 18 9.47 2.85 19.76
CA ILE A 18 10.82 2.85 19.18
C ILE A 18 11.88 3.08 20.25
N GLN A 19 11.69 4.09 21.11
CA GLN A 19 12.61 4.34 22.24
C GLN A 19 12.76 3.11 23.13
N LYS A 20 11.66 2.49 23.54
CA LYS A 20 11.68 1.26 24.37
C LYS A 20 12.39 0.10 23.65
N GLY A 21 12.10 -0.13 22.36
CA GLY A 21 12.73 -1.17 21.58
C GLY A 21 14.25 -1.00 21.48
N VAL A 22 14.69 0.21 21.15
CA VAL A 22 16.12 0.56 21.03
C VAL A 22 16.87 0.44 22.37
N LEU A 23 16.24 0.89 23.45
CA LEU A 23 16.83 0.81 24.79
C LEU A 23 16.88 -0.61 25.32
N SER A 24 15.81 -1.40 25.14
CA SER A 24 15.75 -2.78 25.60
C SER A 24 16.70 -3.72 24.86
N SER A 25 16.96 -3.45 23.58
CA SER A 25 17.96 -4.19 22.77
C SER A 25 19.40 -3.80 23.07
N GLY A 26 19.64 -2.71 23.82
CA GLY A 26 20.98 -2.18 24.07
C GLY A 26 21.66 -1.57 22.83
N LEU A 27 20.89 -1.28 21.75
CA LEU A 27 21.42 -0.74 20.51
C LEU A 27 22.01 0.67 20.69
N VAL A 28 21.38 1.49 21.53
CA VAL A 28 21.78 2.86 21.84
C VAL A 28 21.59 3.13 23.32
N ALA A 29 22.52 3.80 23.97
CA ALA A 29 22.39 4.20 25.36
C ALA A 29 21.41 5.39 25.50
N PRO A 30 20.72 5.56 26.66
CA PRO A 30 19.74 6.62 26.85
C PRO A 30 20.31 8.02 26.59
N ASN A 31 21.54 8.28 26.98
CA ASN A 31 22.22 9.57 26.78
C ASN A 31 22.67 9.83 25.32
N GLU A 32 22.55 8.85 24.45
CA GLU A 32 22.79 8.98 23.01
C GLU A 32 21.51 9.19 22.20
N ILE A 33 20.36 9.37 22.88
CA ILE A 33 19.05 9.65 22.27
C ILE A 33 18.58 11.05 22.68
N ILE A 34 18.14 11.85 21.73
CA ILE A 34 17.44 13.10 21.96
C ILE A 34 16.05 13.08 21.29
N VAL A 35 15.02 13.56 22.00
CA VAL A 35 13.64 13.55 21.53
C VAL A 35 13.05 14.94 21.62
N SER A 36 12.39 15.43 20.56
CA SER A 36 11.63 16.67 20.58
C SER A 36 10.13 16.42 20.44
N ASP A 37 9.33 17.23 21.14
CA ASP A 37 7.87 17.35 20.96
C ASP A 37 7.41 18.71 21.49
N VAL A 38 6.26 19.17 21.01
CA VAL A 38 5.59 20.38 21.52
C VAL A 38 4.83 20.13 22.83
N SER A 39 4.60 18.88 23.18
CA SER A 39 3.84 18.46 24.39
C SER A 39 4.78 18.12 25.53
N PHE A 40 4.74 18.90 26.61
CA PHE A 40 5.52 18.63 27.82
C PHE A 40 5.17 17.29 28.46
N ASP A 41 3.90 16.85 28.42
CA ASP A 41 3.48 15.54 28.96
C ASP A 41 4.16 14.38 28.23
N ARG A 42 4.28 14.49 26.89
CA ARG A 42 4.97 13.47 26.08
C ARG A 42 6.48 13.49 26.32
N LEU A 43 7.06 14.67 26.44
CA LEU A 43 8.48 14.83 26.79
C LEU A 43 8.76 14.29 28.19
N GLY A 44 7.85 14.45 29.15
CA GLY A 44 7.96 13.84 30.48
C GLY A 44 8.10 12.32 30.41
N LYS A 45 7.22 11.67 29.63
CA LYS A 45 7.29 10.19 29.42
C LYS A 45 8.58 9.75 28.73
N ALA A 46 9.11 10.52 27.79
CA ALA A 46 10.39 10.24 27.16
C ALA A 46 11.55 10.40 28.17
N LYS A 47 11.52 11.45 28.98
CA LYS A 47 12.49 11.70 30.04
C LYS A 47 12.54 10.59 31.08
N ASP A 48 11.39 9.97 31.40
CA ASP A 48 11.31 8.82 32.32
C ASP A 48 12.06 7.58 31.77
N LEU A 49 12.28 7.52 30.44
CA LEU A 49 13.13 6.49 29.82
C LEU A 49 14.63 6.84 29.88
N GLY A 50 15.01 7.99 30.45
CA GLY A 50 16.39 8.44 30.62
C GLY A 50 16.98 9.14 29.39
N VAL A 51 16.19 9.42 28.34
CA VAL A 51 16.65 10.09 27.13
C VAL A 51 16.67 11.59 27.29
N THR A 52 17.49 12.30 26.50
CA THR A 52 17.49 13.78 26.44
C THR A 52 16.23 14.26 25.75
N VAL A 53 15.61 15.33 26.27
CA VAL A 53 14.39 15.91 25.71
C VAL A 53 14.55 17.41 25.44
N THR A 54 13.91 17.90 24.39
CA THR A 54 13.90 19.32 23.98
C THR A 54 12.55 19.68 23.36
N THR A 55 12.23 20.98 23.30
CA THR A 55 11.09 21.48 22.51
C THR A 55 11.54 22.00 21.14
N ASN A 56 12.83 21.96 20.83
CA ASN A 56 13.42 22.53 19.62
C ASN A 56 13.85 21.42 18.65
N ASN A 57 13.18 21.30 17.52
CA ASN A 57 13.53 20.31 16.48
C ASN A 57 14.92 20.56 15.88
N SER A 58 15.40 21.80 15.89
CA SER A 58 16.73 22.13 15.37
C SER A 58 17.87 21.50 16.18
N ASP A 59 17.71 21.36 17.51
CA ASP A 59 18.70 20.68 18.36
C ASP A 59 18.80 19.21 17.96
N VAL A 60 17.62 18.55 17.73
CA VAL A 60 17.57 17.17 17.26
C VAL A 60 18.26 17.04 15.90
N ALA A 61 17.95 17.91 14.96
CA ALA A 61 18.49 17.85 13.60
C ALA A 61 20.02 18.08 13.57
N THR A 62 20.53 19.06 14.30
CA THR A 62 21.95 19.43 14.23
C THR A 62 22.86 18.54 15.05
N GLU A 63 22.39 18.01 16.18
CA GLU A 63 23.21 17.24 17.12
C GLU A 63 23.15 15.71 16.91
N SER A 64 22.30 15.20 16.02
CA SER A 64 22.10 13.75 15.80
C SER A 64 22.73 13.25 14.50
N GLU A 65 23.16 11.97 14.49
CA GLU A 65 23.61 11.27 13.27
C GLU A 65 22.41 10.81 12.44
N HIS A 66 21.45 10.12 13.10
CA HIS A 66 20.20 9.69 12.49
C HIS A 66 19.05 10.54 13.03
N VAL A 67 18.21 11.04 12.14
CA VAL A 67 17.02 11.84 12.53
C VAL A 67 15.76 11.09 12.11
N LEU A 68 14.99 10.66 13.11
CA LEU A 68 13.74 9.95 12.92
C LEU A 68 12.54 10.90 13.04
N PHE A 69 11.72 10.96 12.00
CA PHE A 69 10.46 11.68 11.97
C PHE A 69 9.31 10.78 12.42
N ALA A 70 8.77 11.04 13.61
CA ALA A 70 7.66 10.32 14.23
C ALA A 70 6.46 11.24 14.50
N VAL A 71 6.24 12.23 13.65
CA VAL A 71 5.14 13.18 13.71
C VAL A 71 4.00 12.81 12.77
N LYS A 72 2.86 13.48 12.93
CA LYS A 72 1.77 13.36 11.96
C LYS A 72 2.18 14.00 10.62
N PRO A 73 1.81 13.40 9.46
CA PRO A 73 2.14 13.94 8.12
C PRO A 73 1.78 15.43 7.94
N GLN A 74 0.68 15.86 8.56
CA GLN A 74 0.18 17.24 8.48
C GLN A 74 1.14 18.29 9.12
N SER A 75 1.94 17.87 10.10
CA SER A 75 2.91 18.74 10.75
C SER A 75 4.25 18.83 10.00
N PHE A 76 4.50 17.91 9.07
CA PHE A 76 5.79 17.81 8.38
C PHE A 76 6.17 19.07 7.58
N PRO A 77 5.26 19.74 6.82
CA PRO A 77 5.64 20.91 6.02
C PRO A 77 6.23 22.05 6.86
N ASP A 78 5.71 22.29 8.05
CA ASP A 78 6.20 23.35 8.94
C ASP A 78 7.55 22.97 9.56
N ILE A 79 7.70 21.73 10.00
CA ILE A 79 8.96 21.19 10.51
C ILE A 79 10.04 21.20 9.43
N ALA A 80 9.72 20.83 8.20
CA ALA A 80 10.67 20.86 7.09
C ALA A 80 11.18 22.28 6.79
N LYS A 81 10.30 23.31 6.87
CA LYS A 81 10.71 24.72 6.74
C LYS A 81 11.67 25.14 7.86
N GLU A 82 11.39 24.74 9.11
CA GLU A 82 12.24 25.00 10.27
C GLU A 82 13.63 24.39 10.12
N LEU A 83 13.70 23.19 9.53
CA LEU A 83 14.93 22.41 9.41
C LEU A 83 15.70 22.62 8.09
N LYS A 84 15.20 23.46 7.20
CA LYS A 84 15.83 23.72 5.90
C LYS A 84 17.29 24.17 6.07
N GLY A 85 18.21 23.50 5.36
CA GLY A 85 19.65 23.77 5.40
C GLY A 85 20.37 23.21 6.63
N LYS A 86 19.69 22.41 7.48
CA LYS A 86 20.29 21.80 8.70
C LYS A 86 20.42 20.28 8.60
N MET A 87 20.01 19.68 7.49
CA MET A 87 19.81 18.24 7.37
C MET A 87 20.71 17.56 6.31
N SER A 88 21.50 18.31 5.55
CA SER A 88 22.20 17.80 4.35
C SER A 88 23.17 16.64 4.61
N ASP A 89 23.75 16.55 5.80
CA ASP A 89 24.67 15.49 6.23
C ASP A 89 23.99 14.39 7.06
N LYS A 90 22.67 14.40 7.21
CA LYS A 90 21.92 13.51 8.11
C LYS A 90 21.38 12.28 7.40
N LYS A 91 21.31 11.19 8.15
CA LYS A 91 20.58 9.99 7.76
C LYS A 91 19.15 10.08 8.28
N VAL A 92 18.21 10.26 7.38
CA VAL A 92 16.80 10.46 7.74
C VAL A 92 16.08 9.12 7.81
N ILE A 93 15.31 8.92 8.89
CA ILE A 93 14.36 7.82 9.04
C ILE A 93 12.96 8.44 9.14
N SER A 94 11.97 7.94 8.42
CA SER A 94 10.60 8.47 8.47
C SER A 94 9.58 7.37 8.62
N ILE A 95 8.74 7.47 9.66
CA ILE A 95 7.57 6.59 9.86
C ILE A 95 6.25 7.28 9.48
N MET A 96 6.31 8.41 8.78
CA MET A 96 5.12 9.17 8.40
C MET A 96 4.37 8.49 7.27
N ALA A 97 3.11 8.10 7.52
CA ALA A 97 2.24 7.54 6.49
C ALA A 97 1.94 8.58 5.39
N GLY A 98 1.94 8.14 4.13
CA GLY A 98 1.61 9.01 2.99
C GLY A 98 2.65 10.07 2.63
N VAL A 99 3.84 10.09 3.26
CA VAL A 99 4.94 11.01 2.89
C VAL A 99 5.98 10.22 2.10
N PRO A 100 6.10 10.41 0.78
CA PRO A 100 7.04 9.67 -0.06
C PRO A 100 8.49 10.17 0.13
N VAL A 101 9.44 9.32 -0.27
CA VAL A 101 10.89 9.60 -0.20
C VAL A 101 11.23 10.88 -0.95
N GLU A 102 10.69 11.09 -2.15
CA GLU A 102 10.93 12.29 -2.97
C GLU A 102 10.57 13.58 -2.21
N LYS A 103 9.44 13.57 -1.49
CA LYS A 103 9.01 14.71 -0.68
C LYS A 103 9.93 14.95 0.52
N LEU A 104 10.42 13.87 1.16
CA LEU A 104 11.41 13.99 2.24
C LEU A 104 12.71 14.57 1.71
N ALA A 105 13.24 14.03 0.61
CA ALA A 105 14.48 14.47 -0.01
C ALA A 105 14.45 15.97 -0.38
N THR A 106 13.40 16.38 -1.10
CA THR A 106 13.27 17.77 -1.59
C THR A 106 12.96 18.76 -0.48
N SER A 107 12.15 18.37 0.52
CA SER A 107 11.77 19.31 1.62
C SER A 107 12.87 19.51 2.65
N LEU A 108 13.71 18.50 2.88
CA LEU A 108 14.77 18.53 3.90
C LEU A 108 16.17 18.74 3.30
N ASP A 109 16.32 18.70 1.98
CA ASP A 109 17.60 18.73 1.26
C ASP A 109 18.54 17.61 1.75
N VAL A 110 18.06 16.35 1.71
CA VAL A 110 18.77 15.18 2.21
C VAL A 110 18.83 14.08 1.13
N GLU A 111 19.94 13.34 1.12
CA GLU A 111 20.17 12.26 0.17
C GLU A 111 19.84 10.88 0.74
N LYS A 112 20.19 10.63 2.01
CA LYS A 112 20.06 9.30 2.66
C LYS A 112 18.76 9.22 3.44
N ILE A 113 17.83 8.40 2.94
CA ILE A 113 16.48 8.26 3.52
C ILE A 113 16.13 6.80 3.70
N CYS A 114 15.72 6.44 4.93
CA CYS A 114 15.04 5.19 5.24
C CYS A 114 13.56 5.49 5.52
N ARG A 115 12.68 5.20 4.58
CA ARG A 115 11.24 5.24 4.81
C ARG A 115 10.79 3.95 5.46
N VAL A 116 10.01 4.06 6.53
CA VAL A 116 9.54 2.90 7.30
C VAL A 116 8.03 2.96 7.49
N MET A 117 7.38 1.82 7.38
CA MET A 117 5.97 1.64 7.72
C MET A 117 5.85 0.57 8.81
N PRO A 118 5.87 0.97 10.09
CA PRO A 118 5.62 0.09 11.22
C PRO A 118 4.11 -0.09 11.44
N ASN A 119 3.73 -1.07 12.27
CA ASN A 119 2.36 -1.24 12.72
C ASN A 119 2.23 -1.15 14.27
N THR A 120 0.99 -1.05 14.75
CA THR A 120 0.72 -0.86 16.19
C THR A 120 1.21 -2.00 17.10
N PRO A 121 1.27 -3.29 16.70
CA PRO A 121 1.88 -4.34 17.51
C PRO A 121 3.35 -4.13 17.88
N CYS A 122 4.07 -3.22 17.22
CA CYS A 122 5.39 -2.75 17.67
C CYS A 122 5.39 -2.28 19.14
N MET A 123 4.26 -1.77 19.63
CA MET A 123 4.12 -1.33 21.03
C MET A 123 4.27 -2.47 22.05
N VAL A 124 4.09 -3.72 21.63
CA VAL A 124 4.23 -4.95 22.43
C VAL A 124 5.34 -5.86 21.89
N MET A 125 6.30 -5.31 21.14
CA MET A 125 7.45 -6.00 20.57
C MET A 125 7.08 -7.21 19.68
N SER A 126 5.92 -7.13 19.04
CA SER A 126 5.39 -8.16 18.13
C SER A 126 4.88 -7.51 16.82
N GLY A 127 5.57 -6.45 16.42
CA GLY A 127 5.22 -5.67 15.22
C GLY A 127 5.83 -6.20 13.94
N MET A 128 5.45 -5.56 12.86
CA MET A 128 6.06 -5.69 11.54
C MET A 128 6.40 -4.30 11.02
N SER A 129 7.62 -4.14 10.48
CA SER A 129 8.05 -2.88 9.89
C SER A 129 8.59 -3.12 8.48
N ALA A 130 8.03 -2.46 7.49
CA ALA A 130 8.60 -2.43 6.13
C ALA A 130 9.55 -1.24 5.99
N LEU A 131 10.74 -1.49 5.47
CA LEU A 131 11.80 -0.51 5.26
C LEU A 131 12.07 -0.32 3.76
N CYS A 132 12.23 0.94 3.33
CA CYS A 132 12.72 1.30 2.01
C CYS A 132 13.92 2.21 2.17
N PHE A 133 15.05 1.84 1.59
CA PHE A 133 16.29 2.60 1.66
C PHE A 133 16.57 3.32 0.34
N VAL A 134 17.02 4.57 0.43
CA VAL A 134 17.52 5.35 -0.70
C VAL A 134 18.89 5.90 -0.34
N ASN A 135 19.86 5.64 -1.21
CA ASN A 135 21.27 6.05 -1.09
C ASN A 135 22.00 5.56 0.17
N TYR A 136 21.54 4.48 0.78
CA TYR A 136 22.25 3.78 1.86
C TYR A 136 23.12 2.66 1.27
N ASP A 137 24.35 2.52 1.76
CA ASP A 137 25.11 1.29 1.58
C ASP A 137 24.66 0.18 2.56
N GLU A 138 25.14 -1.04 2.39
CA GLU A 138 24.68 -2.17 3.22
C GLU A 138 25.08 -2.05 4.70
N GLU A 139 26.22 -1.43 5.00
CA GLU A 139 26.65 -1.19 6.38
C GLU A 139 25.75 -0.17 7.07
N GLU A 140 25.45 0.92 6.38
CA GLU A 140 24.59 1.99 6.89
C GLU A 140 23.14 1.53 7.15
N LYS A 141 22.61 0.59 6.37
CA LYS A 141 21.28 -0.02 6.60
C LYS A 141 21.18 -0.74 7.94
N GLY A 142 22.31 -1.20 8.48
CA GLY A 142 22.36 -1.98 9.73
C GLY A 142 21.70 -1.27 10.90
N PHE A 143 21.94 0.04 11.08
CA PHE A 143 21.37 0.79 12.19
C PHE A 143 19.85 0.93 12.11
N PRO A 144 19.22 1.43 11.02
CA PRO A 144 17.77 1.48 10.92
C PRO A 144 17.10 0.10 11.01
N ARG A 145 17.68 -0.96 10.39
CA ARG A 145 17.19 -2.34 10.56
C ARG A 145 17.11 -2.74 12.04
N SER A 146 18.19 -2.50 12.78
CA SER A 146 18.28 -2.87 14.21
C SER A 146 17.29 -2.07 15.06
N VAL A 147 17.06 -0.78 14.77
CA VAL A 147 16.06 0.05 15.44
C VAL A 147 14.67 -0.60 15.38
N PHE A 148 14.25 -1.07 14.21
CA PHE A 148 12.92 -1.65 14.03
C PHE A 148 12.84 -3.13 14.38
N ALA A 149 13.93 -3.91 14.22
CA ALA A 149 14.03 -5.30 14.65
C ALA A 149 13.85 -5.47 16.17
N GLY A 150 14.21 -4.45 16.95
CA GLY A 150 13.95 -4.43 18.40
C GLY A 150 12.45 -4.41 18.78
N MET A 151 11.56 -4.21 17.81
CA MET A 151 10.10 -4.12 18.05
C MET A 151 9.29 -5.22 17.34
N GLY A 152 9.94 -6.17 16.68
CA GLY A 152 9.32 -7.24 15.92
C GLY A 152 10.10 -7.57 14.67
N ASP A 153 9.43 -8.04 13.63
CA ASP A 153 10.05 -8.44 12.38
C ASP A 153 10.18 -7.25 11.40
N VAL A 154 11.13 -7.36 10.47
CA VAL A 154 11.43 -6.34 9.47
C VAL A 154 11.52 -6.93 8.07
N ILE A 155 11.03 -6.20 7.07
CA ILE A 155 11.15 -6.56 5.66
C ILE A 155 11.61 -5.35 4.83
N GLU A 156 12.53 -5.56 3.91
CA GLU A 156 12.89 -4.53 2.93
C GLU A 156 12.05 -4.65 1.68
N LEU A 157 11.43 -3.55 1.30
CA LEU A 157 10.58 -3.48 0.12
C LEU A 157 10.81 -2.15 -0.63
N PRO A 158 10.67 -2.13 -1.95
CA PRO A 158 10.68 -0.89 -2.71
C PRO A 158 9.49 0.00 -2.32
N GLU A 159 9.67 1.32 -2.42
CA GLU A 159 8.66 2.30 -2.03
C GLU A 159 7.30 2.10 -2.75
N SER A 160 7.32 1.63 -3.99
CA SER A 160 6.12 1.34 -4.78
C SER A 160 5.16 0.32 -4.13
N LYS A 161 5.62 -0.46 -3.14
CA LYS A 161 4.80 -1.41 -2.39
C LYS A 161 4.22 -0.85 -1.09
N PHE A 162 4.57 0.38 -0.68
CA PHE A 162 4.22 0.91 0.64
C PHE A 162 2.71 1.16 0.84
N ASP A 163 1.96 1.43 -0.23
CA ASP A 163 0.49 1.52 -0.12
C ASP A 163 -0.13 0.16 0.21
N ALA A 164 0.39 -0.93 -0.38
CA ALA A 164 -0.02 -2.29 -0.03
C ALA A 164 0.44 -2.68 1.39
N VAL A 165 1.66 -2.31 1.79
CA VAL A 165 2.13 -2.49 3.18
C VAL A 165 1.21 -1.78 4.17
N THR A 166 0.83 -0.54 3.87
CA THR A 166 -0.09 0.23 4.71
C THR A 166 -1.43 -0.49 4.88
N SER A 167 -2.00 -1.03 3.79
CA SER A 167 -3.29 -1.70 3.85
C SER A 167 -3.24 -3.07 4.53
N VAL A 168 -2.17 -3.86 4.35
CA VAL A 168 -2.05 -5.20 4.92
C VAL A 168 -1.53 -5.16 6.37
N SER A 169 -0.42 -4.42 6.60
CA SER A 169 0.29 -4.42 7.88
C SER A 169 -0.04 -3.20 8.73
N GLY A 170 -0.02 -2.00 8.17
CA GLY A 170 -0.29 -0.77 8.91
C GLY A 170 -1.70 -0.72 9.50
N SER A 171 -2.70 -1.04 8.69
CA SER A 171 -4.13 -1.07 9.06
C SER A 171 -4.61 -2.46 9.51
N GLY A 172 -3.88 -3.51 9.17
CA GLY A 172 -4.23 -4.91 9.45
C GLY A 172 -4.62 -5.22 10.90
N PRO A 173 -3.97 -4.66 11.92
CA PRO A 173 -4.37 -4.90 13.30
C PRO A 173 -5.85 -4.62 13.59
N ALA A 174 -6.44 -3.59 12.94
CA ALA A 174 -7.86 -3.30 13.09
C ALA A 174 -8.75 -4.43 12.57
N TYR A 175 -8.38 -5.06 11.45
CA TYR A 175 -9.12 -6.19 10.87
C TYR A 175 -9.04 -7.42 11.77
N VAL A 176 -7.85 -7.69 12.32
CA VAL A 176 -7.64 -8.77 13.29
C VAL A 176 -8.50 -8.55 14.54
N TYR A 177 -8.59 -7.31 15.05
CA TYR A 177 -9.43 -7.01 16.22
C TYR A 177 -10.92 -7.26 15.93
N MET A 178 -11.42 -6.90 14.74
CA MET A 178 -12.81 -7.17 14.35
C MET A 178 -13.09 -8.68 14.27
N PHE A 179 -12.16 -9.47 13.73
CA PHE A 179 -12.30 -10.92 13.65
C PHE A 179 -12.29 -11.57 15.04
N ILE A 180 -11.37 -11.14 15.92
CA ILE A 180 -11.29 -11.57 17.33
C ILE A 180 -12.59 -11.25 18.08
N ASP A 181 -13.12 -10.03 17.92
CA ASP A 181 -14.38 -9.61 18.54
C ASP A 181 -15.56 -10.50 18.09
N GLY A 182 -15.63 -10.83 16.79
CA GLY A 182 -16.64 -11.75 16.26
C GLY A 182 -16.55 -13.15 16.88
N MET A 183 -15.35 -13.71 17.01
CA MET A 183 -15.14 -15.01 17.66
C MET A 183 -15.52 -15.00 19.16
N ILE A 184 -15.14 -13.94 19.88
CA ILE A 184 -15.50 -13.77 21.30
C ILE A 184 -17.02 -13.73 21.46
N LYS A 185 -17.71 -12.91 20.64
CA LYS A 185 -19.20 -12.84 20.65
C LYS A 185 -19.84 -14.19 20.39
N GLY A 186 -19.34 -14.96 19.43
CA GLY A 186 -19.80 -16.33 19.15
C GLY A 186 -19.62 -17.26 20.34
N GLY A 187 -18.48 -17.19 21.02
CA GLY A 187 -18.21 -17.97 22.25
C GLY A 187 -19.14 -17.61 23.40
N VAL A 188 -19.37 -16.32 23.63
CA VAL A 188 -20.31 -15.83 24.66
C VAL A 188 -21.75 -16.27 24.37
N ASN A 189 -22.21 -16.20 23.12
CA ASN A 189 -23.50 -16.70 22.70
C ASN A 189 -23.63 -18.22 22.91
N GLY A 190 -22.50 -18.95 22.86
CA GLY A 190 -22.41 -20.39 23.16
C GLY A 190 -22.33 -20.72 24.66
N GLY A 191 -22.40 -19.72 25.57
CA GLY A 191 -22.43 -19.91 27.02
C GLY A 191 -21.09 -19.76 27.75
N LEU A 192 -20.02 -19.34 27.05
CA LEU A 192 -18.75 -18.98 27.68
C LEU A 192 -18.85 -17.59 28.34
N THR A 193 -18.10 -17.40 29.43
CA THR A 193 -17.85 -16.04 29.92
C THR A 193 -16.99 -15.26 28.91
N PHE A 194 -17.04 -13.94 28.99
CA PHE A 194 -16.20 -13.08 28.15
C PHE A 194 -14.71 -13.42 28.25
N GLU A 195 -14.20 -13.62 29.46
CA GLU A 195 -12.78 -13.92 29.68
C GLU A 195 -12.38 -15.30 29.14
N GLU A 196 -13.24 -16.31 29.26
CA GLU A 196 -13.01 -17.63 28.66
C GLU A 196 -12.98 -17.54 27.14
N ALA A 197 -13.99 -16.92 26.53
CA ALA A 197 -14.09 -16.73 25.09
C ALA A 197 -12.87 -15.95 24.55
N LYS A 198 -12.48 -14.87 25.23
CA LYS A 198 -11.30 -14.06 24.88
C LYS A 198 -10.02 -14.88 24.94
N ARG A 199 -9.79 -15.63 26.01
CA ARG A 199 -8.59 -16.45 26.18
C ARG A 199 -8.48 -17.52 25.11
N LEU A 200 -9.57 -18.23 24.83
CA LEU A 200 -9.65 -19.26 23.77
C LEU A 200 -9.39 -18.65 22.39
N THR A 201 -10.04 -17.55 22.07
CA THR A 201 -9.90 -16.86 20.79
C THR A 201 -8.46 -16.40 20.55
N LEU A 202 -7.84 -15.73 21.54
CA LEU A 202 -6.47 -15.23 21.38
C LEU A 202 -5.48 -16.38 21.17
N ALA A 203 -5.58 -17.46 21.96
CA ALA A 203 -4.72 -18.63 21.80
C ALA A 203 -4.91 -19.29 20.42
N THR A 204 -6.15 -19.39 19.94
CA THR A 204 -6.47 -19.96 18.61
C THR A 204 -5.90 -19.11 17.49
N MET A 205 -6.04 -17.79 17.54
CA MET A 205 -5.51 -16.87 16.54
C MET A 205 -3.98 -16.93 16.44
N ILE A 206 -3.30 -16.87 17.59
CA ILE A 206 -1.83 -16.97 17.66
C ILE A 206 -1.37 -18.34 17.14
N GLY A 207 -2.04 -19.42 17.57
CA GLY A 207 -1.73 -20.79 17.15
C GLY A 207 -1.95 -20.99 15.65
N GLY A 208 -3.06 -20.49 15.11
CA GLY A 208 -3.37 -20.55 13.68
C GLY A 208 -2.33 -19.81 12.82
N ALA A 209 -1.91 -18.60 13.23
CA ALA A 209 -0.86 -17.86 12.55
C ALA A 209 0.47 -18.64 12.53
N ARG A 210 0.86 -19.20 13.68
CA ARG A 210 2.08 -20.03 13.80
C ARG A 210 2.01 -21.31 12.95
N MET A 211 0.83 -21.91 12.81
CA MET A 211 0.65 -23.07 11.93
C MET A 211 0.92 -22.73 10.46
N ILE A 212 0.48 -21.56 10.01
CA ILE A 212 0.75 -21.07 8.63
C ILE A 212 2.24 -20.78 8.47
N GLU A 213 2.86 -20.10 9.43
CA GLU A 213 4.28 -19.73 9.41
C GLU A 213 5.22 -20.96 9.32
N ASN A 214 4.84 -22.07 9.99
CA ASN A 214 5.64 -23.30 10.04
C ASN A 214 5.18 -24.39 9.05
N SER A 215 4.33 -24.06 8.09
CA SER A 215 3.80 -24.99 7.10
C SER A 215 4.17 -24.59 5.68
N GLU A 216 4.60 -25.54 4.87
CA GLU A 216 4.75 -25.36 3.42
C GLU A 216 3.44 -25.62 2.65
N LYS A 217 2.38 -26.05 3.34
CA LYS A 217 1.09 -26.35 2.72
C LYS A 217 0.33 -25.07 2.38
N PRO A 218 -0.40 -25.05 1.26
CA PRO A 218 -1.37 -24.01 0.95
C PRO A 218 -2.41 -23.84 2.07
N ILE A 219 -2.92 -22.62 2.25
CA ILE A 219 -3.87 -22.28 3.33
C ILE A 219 -5.16 -23.11 3.24
N ASP A 220 -5.66 -23.38 2.04
CA ASP A 220 -6.85 -24.20 1.80
C ASP A 220 -6.67 -25.63 2.30
N GLU A 221 -5.50 -26.25 2.12
CA GLU A 221 -5.19 -27.57 2.68
C GLU A 221 -5.16 -27.56 4.21
N LEU A 222 -4.68 -26.47 4.84
CA LEU A 222 -4.71 -26.34 6.28
C LEU A 222 -6.14 -26.19 6.81
N VAL A 223 -7.02 -25.50 6.09
CA VAL A 223 -8.46 -25.42 6.38
C VAL A 223 -9.10 -26.79 6.27
N ASP A 224 -8.83 -27.51 5.19
CA ASP A 224 -9.43 -28.85 4.95
C ASP A 224 -8.95 -29.86 6.01
N ALA A 225 -7.72 -29.77 6.49
CA ALA A 225 -7.18 -30.66 7.51
C ALA A 225 -7.93 -30.59 8.85
N VAL A 226 -8.60 -29.47 9.16
CA VAL A 226 -9.43 -29.32 10.36
C VAL A 226 -10.93 -29.51 10.09
N CYS A 227 -11.31 -29.79 8.84
CA CYS A 227 -12.70 -30.00 8.39
C CYS A 227 -13.01 -31.48 8.23
N SER A 228 -13.54 -32.16 9.26
CA SER A 228 -14.04 -33.51 9.12
C SER A 228 -15.43 -33.57 8.48
N LYS A 229 -15.70 -34.60 7.70
CA LYS A 229 -17.02 -34.84 7.06
C LYS A 229 -18.12 -34.91 8.13
N GLY A 230 -19.12 -34.04 8.05
CA GLY A 230 -20.20 -33.93 9.03
C GLY A 230 -19.81 -33.34 10.38
N GLY A 231 -18.58 -32.84 10.53
CA GLY A 231 -18.09 -32.18 11.74
C GLY A 231 -18.63 -30.77 11.94
N THR A 232 -18.29 -30.15 13.08
CA THR A 232 -18.73 -28.80 13.43
C THR A 232 -17.99 -27.74 12.61
N THR A 233 -16.69 -27.93 12.34
CA THR A 233 -15.85 -26.97 11.62
C THR A 233 -16.35 -26.75 10.20
N ILE A 234 -16.71 -27.81 9.47
CA ILE A 234 -17.18 -27.70 8.09
C ILE A 234 -18.47 -26.89 7.97
N GLN A 235 -19.33 -26.88 9.00
CA GLN A 235 -20.55 -26.05 9.02
C GLN A 235 -20.19 -24.56 9.00
N ALA A 236 -19.28 -24.14 9.86
CA ALA A 236 -18.81 -22.75 9.92
C ALA A 236 -18.05 -22.36 8.65
N VAL A 237 -17.14 -23.20 8.16
CA VAL A 237 -16.36 -22.95 6.93
C VAL A 237 -17.28 -22.82 5.72
N THR A 238 -18.28 -23.67 5.59
CA THR A 238 -19.29 -23.60 4.50
C THR A 238 -20.06 -22.28 4.57
N TYR A 239 -20.49 -21.87 5.76
CA TYR A 239 -21.17 -20.60 5.95
C TYR A 239 -20.28 -19.43 5.51
N TYR A 240 -19.02 -19.36 5.97
CA TYR A 240 -18.09 -18.29 5.61
C TYR A 240 -17.75 -18.28 4.11
N LYS A 241 -17.58 -19.46 3.48
CA LYS A 241 -17.38 -19.56 2.02
C LYS A 241 -18.60 -19.02 1.25
N ASN A 242 -19.83 -19.35 1.68
CA ASN A 242 -21.06 -18.85 1.07
C ASN A 242 -21.21 -17.32 1.23
N GLN A 243 -20.74 -16.75 2.34
CA GLN A 243 -20.70 -15.32 2.55
C GLN A 243 -19.50 -14.62 1.87
N LYS A 244 -18.66 -15.37 1.13
CA LYS A 244 -17.46 -14.84 0.45
C LYS A 244 -16.54 -14.08 1.39
N LEU A 245 -16.31 -14.60 2.60
CA LEU A 245 -15.54 -13.90 3.64
C LEU A 245 -14.15 -13.47 3.17
N THR A 246 -13.44 -14.31 2.43
CA THR A 246 -12.11 -14.00 1.88
C THR A 246 -12.16 -12.84 0.89
N ASP A 247 -13.20 -12.78 0.04
CA ASP A 247 -13.38 -11.71 -0.93
C ASP A 247 -13.72 -10.38 -0.23
N ILE A 248 -14.56 -10.42 0.80
CA ILE A 248 -14.90 -9.25 1.63
C ILE A 248 -13.65 -8.67 2.30
N ILE A 249 -12.79 -9.54 2.84
CA ILE A 249 -11.52 -9.09 3.46
C ILE A 249 -10.59 -8.48 2.41
N ALA A 250 -10.42 -9.13 1.25
CA ALA A 250 -9.58 -8.65 0.16
C ALA A 250 -10.06 -7.26 -0.33
N GLU A 251 -11.37 -7.09 -0.54
CA GLU A 251 -11.96 -5.80 -0.92
C GLU A 251 -11.70 -4.71 0.13
N GLY A 252 -11.85 -5.04 1.42
CA GLY A 252 -11.54 -4.12 2.51
C GLY A 252 -10.09 -3.64 2.51
N VAL A 253 -9.14 -4.55 2.26
CA VAL A 253 -7.71 -4.27 2.11
C VAL A 253 -7.47 -3.37 0.89
N ASP A 254 -8.11 -3.63 -0.24
CA ASP A 254 -7.99 -2.83 -1.46
C ASP A 254 -8.55 -1.41 -1.28
N ARG A 255 -9.69 -1.23 -0.62
CA ARG A 255 -10.24 0.09 -0.27
C ARG A 255 -9.28 0.90 0.62
N CYS A 256 -8.63 0.24 1.59
CA CYS A 256 -7.62 0.87 2.43
C CYS A 256 -6.39 1.29 1.61
N ARG A 257 -5.94 0.44 0.68
CA ARG A 257 -4.83 0.74 -0.23
C ARG A 257 -5.14 1.93 -1.14
N ALA A 258 -6.33 1.95 -1.74
CA ALA A 258 -6.78 3.08 -2.57
C ALA A 258 -6.75 4.40 -1.77
N ARG A 259 -7.20 4.37 -0.51
CA ARG A 259 -7.15 5.55 0.35
C ARG A 259 -5.72 5.99 0.69
N SER A 260 -4.79 5.04 0.87
CA SER A 260 -3.35 5.33 1.07
C SER A 260 -2.76 6.07 -0.12
N ILE A 261 -3.08 5.62 -1.34
CA ILE A 261 -2.67 6.27 -2.59
C ILE A 261 -3.23 7.69 -2.68
N GLU A 262 -4.54 7.88 -2.40
CA GLU A 262 -5.16 9.21 -2.39
C GLU A 262 -4.46 10.16 -1.40
N MET A 263 -4.14 9.69 -0.20
CA MET A 263 -3.46 10.50 0.81
C MET A 263 -2.04 10.90 0.37
N ARG A 264 -1.32 10.00 -0.30
CA ARG A 264 -0.02 10.28 -0.88
C ARG A 264 -0.13 11.34 -1.98
N SER A 265 -1.15 11.22 -2.82
CA SER A 265 -1.43 12.13 -3.95
C SER A 265 -1.83 13.54 -3.49
N ALA A 266 -2.48 13.70 -2.35
CA ALA A 266 -2.82 15.00 -1.78
C ALA A 266 -1.57 15.89 -1.50
N GLY A 267 -0.38 15.33 -1.62
CA GLY A 267 0.90 16.03 -1.51
C GLY A 267 1.47 16.61 -2.81
N GLY A 268 0.80 16.41 -3.99
CA GLY A 268 1.28 16.97 -5.28
C GLY A 268 0.72 16.25 -6.52
N ASP A 269 0.70 14.93 -6.55
CA ASP A 269 0.18 14.17 -7.68
C ASP A 269 -1.32 13.87 -7.53
N THR A 270 -2.05 13.95 -8.63
CA THR A 270 -3.49 13.63 -8.65
C THR A 270 -3.67 12.12 -8.81
N PHE A 271 -4.41 11.48 -7.90
CA PHE A 271 -4.83 10.09 -8.08
C PHE A 271 -6.04 10.00 -9.02
N VAL A 272 -5.97 9.05 -9.96
CA VAL A 272 -7.05 8.76 -10.91
C VAL A 272 -7.26 7.26 -10.98
N SER A 273 -8.44 6.78 -10.63
CA SER A 273 -8.86 5.42 -10.95
C SER A 273 -9.52 5.40 -12.33
N ILE A 274 -9.16 4.44 -13.17
CA ILE A 274 -9.65 4.28 -14.53
C ILE A 274 -10.22 2.87 -14.67
N TYR A 275 -11.46 2.76 -15.08
CA TYR A 275 -12.10 1.49 -15.45
C TYR A 275 -12.20 1.44 -16.97
N THR A 276 -11.80 0.32 -17.60
CA THR A 276 -11.71 0.22 -19.06
C THR A 276 -12.32 -1.07 -19.55
N ASP A 277 -13.00 -0.96 -20.71
CA ASP A 277 -13.49 -2.10 -21.47
C ASP A 277 -13.49 -1.83 -22.97
N GLY A 278 -13.40 -2.90 -23.76
CA GLY A 278 -13.48 -2.88 -25.22
C GLY A 278 -14.41 -3.96 -25.75
N ALA A 279 -15.26 -3.60 -26.69
CA ALA A 279 -16.20 -4.52 -27.34
C ALA A 279 -16.02 -4.53 -28.86
N CYS A 280 -16.19 -5.69 -29.49
CA CYS A 280 -16.15 -5.82 -30.95
C CYS A 280 -17.28 -6.72 -31.46
N SER A 281 -18.02 -6.23 -32.43
CA SER A 281 -19.09 -7.00 -33.11
C SER A 281 -18.53 -7.74 -34.32
N GLY A 282 -18.06 -8.97 -34.10
CA GLY A 282 -17.18 -9.68 -35.04
C GLY A 282 -15.71 -9.49 -34.62
N ASN A 283 -14.79 -10.26 -35.22
CA ASN A 283 -13.38 -10.15 -34.89
C ASN A 283 -12.52 -10.56 -36.08
N PRO A 284 -12.25 -9.66 -37.06
CA PRO A 284 -12.51 -8.20 -37.06
C PRO A 284 -13.96 -7.79 -37.35
N GLY A 285 -14.30 -6.54 -36.95
CA GLY A 285 -15.60 -5.92 -37.20
C GLY A 285 -15.72 -4.55 -36.52
N PRO A 286 -16.91 -3.94 -36.48
CA PRO A 286 -17.14 -2.71 -35.74
C PRO A 286 -16.86 -2.90 -34.26
N GLY A 287 -16.05 -2.03 -33.67
CA GLY A 287 -15.70 -2.10 -32.27
C GLY A 287 -15.83 -0.75 -31.58
N GLY A 288 -16.04 -0.80 -30.26
CA GLY A 288 -16.11 0.34 -29.38
C GLY A 288 -15.28 0.15 -28.12
N TYR A 289 -14.86 1.24 -27.52
CA TYR A 289 -14.14 1.26 -26.26
C TYR A 289 -14.77 2.26 -25.30
N CYS A 290 -14.57 2.02 -24.02
CA CYS A 290 -14.94 2.95 -22.96
C CYS A 290 -13.88 2.97 -21.86
N ALA A 291 -13.67 4.15 -21.30
CA ALA A 291 -12.95 4.36 -20.06
C ALA A 291 -13.72 5.32 -19.16
N ILE A 292 -13.89 4.96 -17.88
CA ILE A 292 -14.46 5.81 -16.83
C ILE A 292 -13.34 6.20 -15.88
N LEU A 293 -13.02 7.50 -15.84
CA LEU A 293 -11.98 8.06 -14.98
C LEU A 293 -12.63 8.71 -13.76
N ARG A 294 -12.13 8.40 -12.58
CA ARG A 294 -12.57 9.02 -11.32
C ARG A 294 -11.41 9.65 -10.57
N SER A 295 -11.60 10.87 -10.10
CA SER A 295 -10.64 11.60 -9.27
C SER A 295 -11.36 12.63 -8.41
N ASN A 296 -11.07 12.67 -7.11
CA ASN A 296 -11.63 13.66 -6.17
C ASN A 296 -13.15 13.81 -6.24
N GLY A 297 -13.88 12.70 -6.39
CA GLY A 297 -15.34 12.69 -6.49
C GLY A 297 -15.89 13.15 -7.85
N GLN A 298 -15.04 13.48 -8.81
CA GLN A 298 -15.43 13.79 -10.20
C GLN A 298 -15.28 12.56 -11.07
N GLU A 299 -16.12 12.46 -12.09
CA GLU A 299 -16.09 11.38 -13.08
C GLU A 299 -16.00 11.97 -14.49
N LYS A 300 -15.19 11.34 -15.34
CA LYS A 300 -15.07 11.64 -16.77
C LYS A 300 -15.17 10.35 -17.55
N ILE A 301 -16.01 10.33 -18.60
CA ILE A 301 -16.12 9.21 -19.52
C ILE A 301 -15.37 9.56 -20.81
N VAL A 302 -14.58 8.61 -21.30
CA VAL A 302 -13.89 8.67 -22.60
C VAL A 302 -14.33 7.43 -23.38
N SER A 303 -15.00 7.61 -24.50
CA SER A 303 -15.50 6.50 -25.34
C SER A 303 -15.31 6.81 -26.81
N GLY A 304 -15.34 5.78 -27.63
CA GLY A 304 -15.24 5.87 -29.09
C GLY A 304 -15.16 4.49 -29.72
N GLY A 305 -14.85 4.44 -31.03
CA GLY A 305 -14.79 3.16 -31.72
C GLY A 305 -14.16 3.24 -33.12
N GLU A 306 -14.03 2.08 -33.77
CA GLU A 306 -13.51 1.90 -35.12
C GLU A 306 -14.43 0.97 -35.94
N ARG A 307 -14.58 1.23 -37.24
CA ARG A 307 -15.44 0.42 -38.15
C ARG A 307 -14.92 -0.99 -38.38
N ASN A 308 -13.61 -1.17 -38.42
CA ASN A 308 -12.97 -2.47 -38.64
C ASN A 308 -11.80 -2.67 -37.70
N THR A 309 -12.03 -3.39 -36.63
CA THR A 309 -11.08 -3.56 -35.54
C THR A 309 -11.21 -4.94 -34.90
N THR A 310 -10.53 -5.16 -33.79
CA THR A 310 -10.60 -6.39 -32.99
C THR A 310 -10.85 -6.05 -31.52
N ASN A 311 -11.37 -6.99 -30.74
CA ASN A 311 -11.60 -6.81 -29.31
C ASN A 311 -10.34 -6.34 -28.57
N ASN A 312 -9.20 -7.00 -28.81
CA ASN A 312 -7.93 -6.64 -28.17
C ASN A 312 -7.46 -5.22 -28.50
N ARG A 313 -7.76 -4.70 -29.71
CA ARG A 313 -7.45 -3.30 -30.05
C ARG A 313 -8.31 -2.34 -29.28
N MET A 314 -9.61 -2.64 -29.11
CA MET A 314 -10.54 -1.80 -28.35
C MET A 314 -10.17 -1.74 -26.87
N GLU A 315 -9.79 -2.88 -26.28
CA GLU A 315 -9.29 -2.94 -24.91
C GLU A 315 -8.03 -2.09 -24.70
N LEU A 316 -7.06 -2.14 -25.64
CA LEU A 316 -5.88 -1.28 -25.60
C LEU A 316 -6.22 0.20 -25.78
N LEU A 317 -7.10 0.53 -26.75
CA LEU A 317 -7.51 1.90 -27.02
C LEU A 317 -8.25 2.52 -25.82
N ALA A 318 -9.06 1.76 -25.11
CA ALA A 318 -9.69 2.22 -23.86
C ALA A 318 -8.66 2.77 -22.87
N VAL A 319 -7.59 2.03 -22.64
CA VAL A 319 -6.50 2.45 -21.72
C VAL A 319 -5.72 3.64 -22.31
N ILE A 320 -5.37 3.59 -23.58
CA ILE A 320 -4.58 4.63 -24.26
C ILE A 320 -5.32 5.98 -24.22
N GLU A 321 -6.60 6.00 -24.61
CA GLU A 321 -7.38 7.23 -24.66
C GLU A 321 -7.68 7.79 -23.27
N ALA A 322 -7.85 6.90 -22.28
CA ALA A 322 -7.95 7.32 -20.90
C ALA A 322 -6.68 8.05 -20.44
N LEU A 323 -5.50 7.45 -20.63
CA LEU A 323 -4.23 8.05 -20.23
C LEU A 323 -3.93 9.34 -21.01
N ARG A 324 -4.23 9.40 -22.32
CA ARG A 324 -4.12 10.63 -23.13
C ARG A 324 -4.97 11.78 -22.63
N SER A 325 -6.08 11.48 -21.99
CA SER A 325 -7.01 12.49 -21.49
C SER A 325 -6.53 13.17 -20.20
N LEU A 326 -5.42 12.70 -19.61
CA LEU A 326 -4.79 13.28 -18.42
C LEU A 326 -3.86 14.44 -18.84
N THR A 327 -4.02 15.60 -18.22
CA THR A 327 -3.33 16.84 -18.59
C THR A 327 -2.05 17.11 -17.79
N LYS A 328 -1.77 16.30 -16.76
CA LYS A 328 -0.59 16.39 -15.88
C LYS A 328 -0.18 15.00 -15.42
N ARG A 329 1.02 14.87 -14.83
CA ARG A 329 1.43 13.61 -14.20
C ARG A 329 0.43 13.22 -13.13
N CYS A 330 0.01 11.96 -13.13
CA CYS A 330 -0.93 11.40 -12.18
C CYS A 330 -0.41 10.07 -11.64
N ILE A 331 -0.91 9.68 -10.48
CA ILE A 331 -0.89 8.31 -10.00
C ILE A 331 -2.17 7.66 -10.52
N VAL A 332 -2.03 6.63 -11.34
CA VAL A 332 -3.14 6.04 -12.09
C VAL A 332 -3.30 4.57 -11.73
N GLU A 333 -4.52 4.18 -11.40
CA GLU A 333 -4.88 2.78 -11.25
C GLU A 333 -5.87 2.38 -12.33
N VAL A 334 -5.44 1.50 -13.26
CA VAL A 334 -6.26 1.00 -14.36
C VAL A 334 -6.89 -0.33 -13.96
N HIS A 335 -8.21 -0.37 -13.90
CA HIS A 335 -9.02 -1.56 -13.66
C HIS A 335 -9.52 -2.10 -15.00
N SER A 336 -9.19 -3.35 -15.32
CA SER A 336 -9.65 -4.01 -16.55
C SER A 336 -9.79 -5.52 -16.33
N ASP A 337 -10.76 -6.14 -16.97
CA ASP A 337 -10.91 -7.60 -17.02
C ASP A 337 -10.13 -8.23 -18.18
N SER A 338 -9.58 -7.40 -19.08
CA SER A 338 -8.77 -7.85 -20.21
C SER A 338 -7.51 -8.59 -19.79
N ALA A 339 -7.51 -9.90 -19.92
CA ALA A 339 -6.31 -10.70 -19.69
C ALA A 339 -5.18 -10.32 -20.67
N TYR A 340 -5.51 -9.81 -21.86
CA TYR A 340 -4.54 -9.39 -22.87
C TYR A 340 -3.73 -8.17 -22.41
N VAL A 341 -4.39 -7.17 -21.87
CA VAL A 341 -3.75 -5.95 -21.34
C VAL A 341 -3.05 -6.23 -20.02
N ILE A 342 -3.77 -6.80 -19.07
CA ILE A 342 -3.29 -7.01 -17.69
C ILE A 342 -2.05 -7.90 -17.64
N ASN A 343 -2.07 -9.05 -18.36
CA ASN A 343 -0.94 -9.98 -18.33
C ASN A 343 0.32 -9.40 -18.98
N ALA A 344 0.16 -8.60 -20.05
CA ALA A 344 1.28 -8.00 -20.74
C ALA A 344 2.08 -7.01 -19.86
N ILE A 345 1.38 -6.33 -18.95
CA ILE A 345 1.99 -5.39 -18.01
C ILE A 345 2.47 -6.11 -16.75
N ASN A 346 1.59 -6.86 -16.09
CA ASN A 346 1.89 -7.44 -14.77
C ASN A 346 2.94 -8.56 -14.82
N ASN A 347 3.10 -9.22 -15.98
CA ASN A 347 4.16 -10.22 -16.21
C ASN A 347 5.41 -9.64 -16.90
N ASP A 348 5.50 -8.30 -16.99
CA ASP A 348 6.63 -7.57 -17.61
C ASP A 348 6.93 -7.93 -19.07
N TRP A 349 5.93 -8.40 -19.82
CA TRP A 349 6.12 -8.71 -21.25
C TRP A 349 6.39 -7.45 -22.07
N LEU A 350 5.81 -6.32 -21.67
CA LEU A 350 5.96 -5.04 -22.38
C LEU A 350 7.42 -4.59 -22.44
N SER A 351 8.19 -4.74 -21.38
CA SER A 351 9.62 -4.41 -21.34
C SER A 351 10.41 -5.27 -22.35
N GLY A 352 10.12 -6.57 -22.40
CA GLY A 352 10.72 -7.48 -23.36
C GLY A 352 10.31 -7.19 -24.81
N TRP A 353 9.09 -6.73 -25.06
CA TRP A 353 8.63 -6.33 -26.39
C TRP A 353 9.28 -5.03 -26.84
N LYS A 354 9.40 -4.05 -25.98
CA LYS A 354 10.10 -2.79 -26.22
C LYS A 354 11.58 -3.01 -26.59
N ALA A 355 12.29 -3.89 -25.87
CA ALA A 355 13.70 -4.19 -26.12
C ALA A 355 13.97 -4.76 -27.52
N ARG A 356 12.97 -5.39 -28.18
CA ARG A 356 13.04 -5.91 -29.55
C ARG A 356 12.18 -5.14 -30.57
N ASN A 357 11.90 -3.86 -30.27
CA ASN A 357 11.12 -2.97 -31.14
C ASN A 357 9.78 -3.59 -31.57
N TYR A 358 9.07 -4.26 -30.63
CA TYR A 358 7.77 -4.90 -30.82
C TYR A 358 7.70 -5.91 -31.98
N GLN A 359 8.83 -6.49 -32.39
CA GLN A 359 8.85 -7.52 -33.43
C GLN A 359 8.04 -8.75 -33.03
N ASN A 360 7.20 -9.25 -33.92
CA ASN A 360 6.29 -10.38 -33.72
C ASN A 360 5.26 -10.20 -32.59
N VAL A 361 4.91 -8.96 -32.26
CA VAL A 361 3.85 -8.62 -31.31
C VAL A 361 2.60 -8.20 -32.07
N LYS A 362 1.42 -8.65 -31.67
CA LYS A 362 0.15 -8.16 -32.21
C LYS A 362 -0.13 -6.74 -31.70
N ASN A 363 -0.63 -5.86 -32.58
CA ASN A 363 -0.93 -4.46 -32.28
C ASN A 363 0.30 -3.64 -31.79
N PRO A 364 1.45 -3.69 -32.47
CA PRO A 364 2.68 -3.04 -32.02
C PRO A 364 2.51 -1.52 -31.90
N ASP A 365 1.73 -0.90 -32.78
CA ASP A 365 1.36 0.52 -32.78
C ASP A 365 0.73 0.97 -31.46
N LEU A 366 -0.21 0.18 -30.94
CA LEU A 366 -0.90 0.49 -29.69
C LEU A 366 -0.03 0.22 -28.45
N TRP A 367 0.78 -0.84 -28.49
CA TRP A 367 1.71 -1.13 -27.39
C TRP A 367 2.82 -0.08 -27.25
N GLU A 368 3.32 0.44 -28.37
CA GLU A 368 4.30 1.54 -28.36
C GLU A 368 3.68 2.82 -27.78
N ALA A 369 2.47 3.17 -28.21
CA ALA A 369 1.72 4.31 -27.69
C ALA A 369 1.46 4.16 -26.19
N LEU A 370 0.99 2.99 -25.74
CA LEU A 370 0.72 2.70 -24.33
C LEU A 370 1.99 2.77 -23.48
N SER A 371 3.12 2.21 -23.95
CA SER A 371 4.40 2.27 -23.26
C SER A 371 4.87 3.69 -22.99
N SER A 372 4.67 4.59 -23.95
CA SER A 372 5.03 6.01 -23.83
C SER A 372 4.15 6.73 -22.81
N LEU A 373 2.86 6.43 -22.80
CA LEU A 373 1.90 7.02 -21.85
C LEU A 373 2.12 6.53 -20.43
N ILE A 374 2.40 5.24 -20.25
CA ILE A 374 2.74 4.67 -18.91
C ILE A 374 3.97 5.38 -18.34
N ALA A 375 4.98 5.69 -19.16
CA ALA A 375 6.19 6.38 -18.71
C ALA A 375 5.93 7.84 -18.24
N ALA A 376 4.84 8.46 -18.68
CA ALA A 376 4.46 9.82 -18.29
C ALA A 376 3.73 9.91 -16.95
N HIS A 377 3.26 8.79 -16.41
CA HIS A 377 2.48 8.69 -15.17
C HIS A 377 3.05 7.60 -14.26
N GLU A 378 2.59 7.52 -13.02
CA GLU A 378 2.79 6.33 -12.18
C GLU A 378 1.57 5.42 -12.36
N VAL A 379 1.68 4.40 -13.21
CA VAL A 379 0.53 3.57 -13.60
C VAL A 379 0.62 2.18 -13.00
N ARG A 380 -0.47 1.72 -12.40
CA ARG A 380 -0.66 0.36 -11.93
C ARG A 380 -1.88 -0.25 -12.61
N PHE A 381 -1.79 -1.54 -12.94
CA PHE A 381 -2.88 -2.30 -13.53
C PHE A 381 -3.46 -3.30 -12.54
N VAL A 382 -4.77 -3.28 -12.38
CA VAL A 382 -5.55 -4.14 -11.48
C VAL A 382 -6.50 -4.98 -12.32
N LYS A 383 -6.39 -6.31 -12.19
CA LYS A 383 -7.32 -7.22 -12.84
C LYS A 383 -8.64 -7.24 -12.08
N VAL A 384 -9.72 -6.91 -12.75
CA VAL A 384 -11.09 -7.11 -12.26
C VAL A 384 -11.69 -8.36 -12.88
N LYS A 385 -12.77 -8.88 -12.29
CA LYS A 385 -13.47 -10.05 -12.81
C LYS A 385 -14.58 -9.57 -13.74
N GLY A 386 -14.54 -9.98 -15.01
CA GLY A 386 -15.60 -9.67 -15.98
C GLY A 386 -16.97 -10.16 -15.51
N HIS A 387 -18.01 -9.39 -15.79
CA HIS A 387 -19.41 -9.65 -15.40
C HIS A 387 -19.58 -9.96 -13.90
N SER A 388 -18.83 -9.25 -13.05
CA SER A 388 -18.93 -9.30 -11.59
C SER A 388 -19.86 -8.20 -11.06
N ASP A 389 -19.99 -8.11 -9.72
CA ASP A 389 -20.73 -7.04 -9.04
C ASP A 389 -20.05 -5.66 -9.14
N ASP A 390 -19.01 -5.49 -9.99
CA ASP A 390 -18.32 -4.21 -10.21
C ASP A 390 -19.17 -3.33 -11.15
N GLU A 391 -19.88 -2.38 -10.56
CA GLU A 391 -20.78 -1.46 -11.25
C GLU A 391 -20.08 -0.64 -12.34
N LEU A 392 -18.81 -0.24 -12.13
CA LEU A 392 -18.09 0.59 -13.09
C LEU A 392 -17.57 -0.20 -14.27
N ASN A 393 -17.11 -1.43 -14.06
CA ASN A 393 -16.70 -2.31 -15.15
C ASN A 393 -17.89 -2.68 -16.02
N ASN A 394 -19.04 -3.02 -15.40
CA ASN A 394 -20.28 -3.32 -16.13
C ASN A 394 -20.75 -2.12 -16.97
N ARG A 395 -20.63 -0.92 -16.40
CA ARG A 395 -20.99 0.33 -17.08
C ARG A 395 -20.05 0.65 -18.26
N CYS A 396 -18.74 0.33 -18.16
CA CYS A 396 -17.80 0.42 -19.27
C CYS A 396 -18.19 -0.54 -20.40
N ASP A 397 -18.51 -1.81 -20.10
CA ASP A 397 -18.97 -2.81 -21.07
C ASP A 397 -20.22 -2.32 -21.83
N GLU A 398 -21.22 -1.80 -21.14
CA GLU A 398 -22.43 -1.27 -21.77
C GLU A 398 -22.12 -0.13 -22.74
N ILE A 399 -21.25 0.82 -22.36
CA ILE A 399 -20.89 1.95 -23.20
C ILE A 399 -20.05 1.49 -24.39
N ALA A 400 -19.06 0.62 -24.19
CA ALA A 400 -18.23 0.07 -25.28
C ALA A 400 -19.08 -0.69 -26.32
N ARG A 401 -20.09 -1.45 -25.88
CA ARG A 401 -21.04 -2.12 -26.78
C ARG A 401 -21.92 -1.12 -27.56
N LYS A 402 -22.38 -0.05 -26.93
CA LYS A 402 -23.16 1.01 -27.61
C LYS A 402 -22.32 1.70 -28.67
N GLU A 403 -21.05 2.03 -28.36
CA GLU A 403 -20.12 2.60 -29.32
C GLU A 403 -19.89 1.64 -30.52
N SER A 404 -19.67 0.36 -30.29
CA SER A 404 -19.54 -0.66 -31.33
C SER A 404 -20.78 -0.73 -32.24
N GLN A 405 -21.98 -0.54 -31.68
CA GLN A 405 -23.25 -0.55 -32.46
C GLN A 405 -23.41 0.71 -33.31
N SER A 406 -22.95 1.87 -32.85
CA SER A 406 -23.04 3.13 -33.62
C SER A 406 -22.33 3.05 -34.95
N PHE A 407 -21.23 2.30 -35.04
CA PHE A 407 -20.49 2.07 -36.30
C PHE A 407 -21.11 1.01 -37.22
N ARG A 408 -22.15 0.30 -36.75
CA ARG A 408 -22.95 -0.63 -37.60
C ARG A 408 -24.06 0.08 -38.39
N SER A 409 -24.62 1.17 -37.87
CA SER A 409 -25.86 1.78 -38.35
C SER A 409 -25.65 2.84 -39.45
N GLU A 410 -24.44 3.00 -39.98
CA GLU A 410 -24.11 3.93 -41.05
C GLU A 410 -23.86 3.22 -42.42
N GLU A 411 -24.42 2.01 -42.61
CA GLU A 411 -24.47 1.33 -43.94
C GLU A 411 -25.78 1.58 -44.67
#